data_f000345f87c013bf3154055782983366
#
_entry.id   f000345f87c013bf3154055782983366
#
_cell.length_a   1.000
_cell.length_b   1.000
_cell.length_c   1.000
_cell.angle_alpha   90.00
_cell.angle_beta   90.00
_cell.angle_gamma   90.00
#
_symmetry.space_group_name_H-M   'P 1'
#
loop_
_entity.id
_entity.type
_entity.pdbx_description
1 polymer ?
#
loop_
_entity_poly.entity_id
_entity_poly.type
_entity_poly.pdbx_seq_one_letter_code
_entity_poly.pdbx_strand_id
1 'polypeptide(L)'
;EKGEKGHGTDRIVRIGTHTGQNNLQSRLNEHFIMENKDRSIFRKNIGRALLNQNNDSFLELWGLDLTKRENRIKFESLIDKEKKLDTERKVSKYIQRSFSFITIPVPSNDARLRLESRIISTVSLCPSCRPSLNWLGLYSPKKKIRESGLWQESELYKQPLNFSE
;
A
#
# COMPACT_ATOMS: atom_id res chain seq x y z
N GLU A 1 2.94 -2.43 10.82
CA GLU A 1 1.60 -1.87 11.12
C GLU A 1 1.21 -2.26 12.54
N LYS A 2 0.67 -1.32 13.30
CA LYS A 2 0.26 -1.52 14.69
C LYS A 2 -0.76 -2.66 14.81
N GLY A 3 -0.53 -3.56 15.78
CA GLY A 3 -1.39 -4.73 15.99
C GLY A 3 -1.08 -5.93 15.09
N GLU A 4 -0.36 -5.72 14.01
CA GLU A 4 0.09 -6.79 13.13
C GLU A 4 1.46 -7.31 13.59
N LYS A 5 1.55 -8.61 13.87
CA LYS A 5 2.77 -9.23 14.40
C LYS A 5 3.32 -10.30 13.45
N GLY A 6 4.66 -10.43 13.45
CA GLY A 6 5.39 -11.48 12.78
C GLY A 6 6.73 -11.68 13.49
N HIS A 7 7.10 -12.91 13.76
CA HIS A 7 8.32 -13.24 14.52
C HIS A 7 8.46 -12.48 15.85
N GLY A 8 7.34 -12.26 16.57
CA GLY A 8 7.34 -11.54 17.85
C GLY A 8 7.47 -10.02 17.78
N THR A 9 7.61 -9.46 16.58
CA THR A 9 7.76 -8.01 16.35
C THR A 9 6.62 -7.45 15.49
N ASP A 10 6.63 -6.16 15.22
CA ASP A 10 5.70 -5.55 14.28
C ASP A 10 5.94 -6.09 12.87
N ARG A 11 4.87 -6.56 12.22
CA ARG A 11 4.91 -7.17 10.91
C ARG A 11 5.12 -6.11 9.82
N ILE A 12 6.01 -6.42 8.88
CA ILE A 12 6.13 -5.67 7.64
C ILE A 12 4.87 -5.90 6.81
N VAL A 13 4.18 -4.84 6.44
CA VAL A 13 2.95 -4.88 5.64
C VAL A 13 3.08 -4.19 4.29
N ARG A 14 4.19 -3.49 4.08
CA ARG A 14 4.53 -2.86 2.81
C ARG A 14 6.04 -2.67 2.69
N ILE A 15 6.55 -2.95 1.52
CA ILE A 15 7.93 -2.64 1.11
C ILE A 15 7.82 -1.73 -0.12
N GLY A 16 8.71 -0.79 -0.26
CA GLY A 16 8.74 0.08 -1.42
C GLY A 16 10.08 0.76 -1.58
N THR A 17 10.41 1.09 -2.81
CA THR A 17 11.56 1.91 -3.15
C THR A 17 11.13 3.13 -3.96
N HIS A 18 12.09 3.97 -4.30
CA HIS A 18 11.89 5.10 -5.19
C HIS A 18 12.91 5.05 -6.33
N THR A 19 12.51 5.53 -7.48
CA THR A 19 13.39 5.75 -8.62
C THR A 19 13.91 7.20 -8.60
N GLY A 20 15.16 7.40 -9.02
CA GLY A 20 15.81 8.71 -9.01
C GLY A 20 16.49 9.06 -7.70
N GLN A 21 17.23 10.18 -7.71
CA GLN A 21 17.95 10.67 -6.55
C GLN A 21 17.03 11.52 -5.67
N ASN A 22 17.20 11.43 -4.34
CA ASN A 22 16.53 12.28 -3.33
C ASN A 22 14.99 12.26 -3.33
N ASN A 23 14.35 11.24 -3.90
CA ASN A 23 12.90 11.17 -4.00
C ASN A 23 12.21 10.54 -2.77
N LEU A 24 12.96 10.05 -1.77
CA LEU A 24 12.38 9.38 -0.61
C LEU A 24 11.40 10.26 0.15
N GLN A 25 11.79 11.50 0.45
CA GLN A 25 10.94 12.44 1.18
C GLN A 25 9.63 12.72 0.42
N SER A 26 9.70 12.94 -0.90
CA SER A 26 8.52 13.14 -1.74
C SER A 26 7.58 11.91 -1.69
N ARG A 27 8.15 10.70 -1.79
CA ARG A 27 7.36 9.45 -1.72
C ARG A 27 6.71 9.23 -0.37
N LEU A 28 7.41 9.53 0.72
CA LEU A 28 6.83 9.46 2.06
C LEU A 28 5.71 10.49 2.22
N ASN A 29 5.90 11.70 1.70
CA ASN A 29 4.86 12.73 1.71
C ASN A 29 3.61 12.29 0.93
N GLU A 30 3.77 11.70 -0.27
CA GLU A 30 2.66 11.15 -1.05
C GLU A 30 1.91 10.01 -0.33
N HIS A 31 2.61 9.22 0.48
CA HIS A 31 1.99 8.11 1.20
C HIS A 31 1.31 8.57 2.50
N PHE A 32 1.96 9.41 3.29
CA PHE A 32 1.56 9.70 4.66
C PHE A 32 0.81 11.02 4.83
N ILE A 33 1.05 12.00 3.96
CA ILE A 33 0.56 13.37 4.15
C ILE A 33 -0.43 13.78 3.04
N MET A 34 -0.04 13.63 1.76
CA MET A 34 -0.86 14.10 0.65
C MET A 34 -2.15 13.29 0.51
N GLU A 35 -3.29 13.95 0.58
CA GLU A 35 -4.62 13.35 0.42
C GLU A 35 -4.95 13.12 -1.07
N ASN A 36 -4.15 12.26 -1.74
CA ASN A 36 -4.31 11.96 -3.15
C ASN A 36 -3.98 10.49 -3.47
N LYS A 37 -5.02 9.66 -3.57
CA LYS A 37 -4.92 8.24 -3.93
C LYS A 37 -4.28 7.99 -5.29
N ASP A 38 -4.38 8.94 -6.20
CA ASP A 38 -3.89 8.77 -7.57
C ASP A 38 -2.36 8.95 -7.67
N ARG A 39 -1.73 9.48 -6.61
CA ARG A 39 -0.27 9.55 -6.45
C ARG A 39 0.28 8.38 -5.64
N SER A 40 -0.58 7.61 -4.97
CA SER A 40 -0.16 6.53 -4.07
C SER A 40 -1.08 5.32 -4.15
N ILE A 41 -0.62 4.27 -4.82
CA ILE A 41 -1.35 2.99 -4.87
C ILE A 41 -1.56 2.39 -3.46
N PHE A 42 -0.67 2.70 -2.51
CA PHE A 42 -0.81 2.32 -1.12
C PHE A 42 -2.06 2.96 -0.49
N ARG A 43 -2.22 4.28 -0.61
CA ARG A 43 -3.42 4.99 -0.18
C ARG A 43 -4.67 4.45 -0.87
N LYS A 44 -4.58 4.24 -2.19
CA LYS A 44 -5.68 3.71 -3.00
C LYS A 44 -6.16 2.35 -2.49
N ASN A 45 -5.24 1.46 -2.15
CA ASN A 45 -5.56 0.13 -1.64
C ASN A 45 -6.17 0.18 -0.22
N ILE A 46 -5.68 1.04 0.67
CA ILE A 46 -6.28 1.25 2.00
C ILE A 46 -7.70 1.79 1.86
N GLY A 47 -7.91 2.80 1.01
CA GLY A 47 -9.25 3.35 0.76
C GLY A 47 -10.22 2.31 0.21
N ARG A 48 -9.78 1.44 -0.70
CA ARG A 48 -10.58 0.30 -1.18
C ARG A 48 -11.00 -0.63 -0.04
N ALA A 49 -10.08 -0.94 0.87
CA ALA A 49 -10.39 -1.82 2.00
C ALA A 49 -11.37 -1.17 2.99
N LEU A 50 -11.20 0.12 3.30
CA LEU A 50 -12.11 0.90 4.15
C LEU A 50 -13.53 0.97 3.55
N LEU A 51 -13.65 1.24 2.26
CA LEU A 51 -14.94 1.31 1.57
C LEU A 51 -15.61 -0.07 1.50
N ASN A 52 -14.84 -1.10 1.16
CA ASN A 52 -15.37 -2.47 1.06
C ASN A 52 -15.80 -3.02 2.43
N GLN A 53 -15.09 -2.71 3.49
CA GLN A 53 -15.47 -3.08 4.86
C GLN A 53 -16.85 -2.55 5.25
N ASN A 54 -17.22 -1.38 4.73
CA ASN A 54 -18.50 -0.73 4.99
C ASN A 54 -19.56 -0.98 3.89
N ASN A 55 -19.29 -1.85 2.92
CA ASN A 55 -20.12 -2.08 1.75
C ASN A 55 -20.52 -0.79 1.01
N ASP A 56 -19.59 0.18 0.96
CA ASP A 56 -19.82 1.50 0.39
C ASP A 56 -19.72 1.46 -1.14
N SER A 57 -20.80 1.84 -1.83
CA SER A 57 -20.88 1.84 -3.30
C SER A 57 -19.86 2.77 -3.96
N PHE A 58 -19.30 3.73 -3.23
CA PHE A 58 -18.23 4.60 -3.73
C PHE A 58 -16.94 3.85 -4.07
N LEU A 59 -16.81 2.58 -3.66
CA LEU A 59 -15.66 1.72 -3.96
C LEU A 59 -15.31 1.67 -5.45
N GLU A 60 -16.31 1.59 -6.33
CA GLU A 60 -16.10 1.52 -7.77
C GLU A 60 -15.48 2.83 -8.30
N LEU A 61 -16.05 3.97 -7.91
CA LEU A 61 -15.55 5.29 -8.29
C LEU A 61 -14.16 5.59 -7.67
N TRP A 62 -13.95 5.17 -6.43
CA TRP A 62 -12.64 5.25 -5.79
C TRP A 62 -11.56 4.48 -6.57
N GLY A 63 -11.95 3.33 -7.15
CA GLY A 63 -11.07 2.47 -7.95
C GLY A 63 -10.55 3.09 -9.23
N LEU A 64 -11.20 4.11 -9.79
CA LEU A 64 -10.83 4.75 -11.05
C LEU A 64 -9.45 5.40 -11.00
N ASP A 65 -8.73 5.33 -12.12
CA ASP A 65 -7.47 6.03 -12.32
C ASP A 65 -7.73 7.39 -12.96
N LEU A 66 -7.59 8.45 -12.18
CA LEU A 66 -7.79 9.83 -12.61
C LEU A 66 -6.48 10.55 -12.98
N THR A 67 -5.36 9.84 -13.07
CA THR A 67 -4.08 10.41 -13.53
C THR A 67 -4.15 10.73 -15.02
N LYS A 68 -4.88 9.90 -15.78
CA LYS A 68 -5.09 10.08 -17.22
C LYS A 68 -6.14 11.15 -17.48
N ARG A 69 -5.82 12.09 -18.41
CA ARG A 69 -6.73 13.19 -18.80
C ARG A 69 -8.09 12.66 -19.30
N GLU A 70 -8.08 11.62 -20.11
CA GLU A 70 -9.29 10.99 -20.65
C GLU A 70 -10.23 10.49 -19.54
N ASN A 71 -9.68 9.79 -18.55
CA ASN A 71 -10.46 9.31 -17.42
C ASN A 71 -11.03 10.46 -16.58
N ARG A 72 -10.26 11.52 -16.39
CA ARG A 72 -10.77 12.72 -15.69
C ARG A 72 -11.97 13.31 -16.41
N ILE A 73 -11.85 13.57 -17.71
CA ILE A 73 -12.96 14.14 -18.51
C ILE A 73 -14.20 13.24 -18.45
N LYS A 74 -14.00 11.91 -18.53
CA LYS A 74 -15.11 10.95 -18.56
C LYS A 74 -15.81 10.77 -17.22
N PHE A 75 -15.06 10.78 -16.11
CA PHE A 75 -15.56 10.35 -14.81
C PHE A 75 -15.63 11.46 -13.75
N GLU A 76 -15.05 12.64 -13.98
CA GLU A 76 -14.97 13.69 -12.97
C GLU A 76 -16.36 14.16 -12.49
N SER A 77 -17.33 14.23 -13.40
CA SER A 77 -18.70 14.61 -13.08
C SER A 77 -19.47 13.55 -12.27
N LEU A 78 -19.00 12.30 -12.29
CA LEU A 78 -19.60 11.19 -11.53
C LEU A 78 -19.04 11.08 -10.12
N ILE A 79 -17.92 11.75 -9.84
CA ILE A 79 -17.25 11.63 -8.56
C ILE A 79 -17.78 12.67 -7.58
N ASP A 80 -18.41 12.17 -6.53
CA ASP A 80 -18.72 13.00 -5.38
C ASP A 80 -17.43 13.48 -4.71
N LYS A 81 -17.17 14.79 -4.82
CA LYS A 81 -15.94 15.42 -4.33
C LYS A 81 -15.85 15.41 -2.81
N GLU A 82 -16.96 15.58 -2.11
CA GLU A 82 -17.01 15.55 -0.64
C GLU A 82 -16.73 14.13 -0.15
N LYS A 83 -17.37 13.14 -0.74
CA LYS A 83 -17.14 11.73 -0.41
C LYS A 83 -15.70 11.30 -0.68
N LYS A 84 -15.12 11.76 -1.81
CA LYS A 84 -13.71 11.51 -2.13
C LYS A 84 -12.80 12.10 -1.04
N LEU A 85 -13.03 13.35 -0.64
CA LEU A 85 -12.23 14.03 0.38
C LEU A 85 -12.37 13.36 1.75
N ASP A 86 -13.58 13.01 2.14
CA ASP A 86 -13.83 12.26 3.39
C ASP A 86 -13.08 10.92 3.40
N THR A 87 -13.13 10.20 2.28
CA THR A 87 -12.40 8.92 2.15
C THR A 87 -10.88 9.14 2.25
N GLU A 88 -10.33 10.17 1.59
CA GLU A 88 -8.91 10.50 1.71
C GLU A 88 -8.50 10.84 3.15
N ARG A 89 -9.33 11.59 3.88
CA ARG A 89 -9.11 11.89 5.30
C ARG A 89 -9.11 10.64 6.17
N LYS A 90 -10.04 9.71 5.92
CA LYS A 90 -10.09 8.41 6.62
C LYS A 90 -8.82 7.59 6.34
N VAL A 91 -8.35 7.58 5.10
CA VAL A 91 -7.10 6.94 4.71
C VAL A 91 -5.91 7.57 5.43
N SER A 92 -5.81 8.91 5.44
CA SER A 92 -4.75 9.63 6.15
C SER A 92 -4.73 9.29 7.63
N LYS A 93 -5.91 9.34 8.27
CA LYS A 93 -6.07 9.01 9.69
C LYS A 93 -5.65 7.59 10.00
N TYR A 94 -6.02 6.63 9.14
CA TYR A 94 -5.62 5.24 9.31
C TYR A 94 -4.11 5.08 9.18
N ILE A 95 -3.50 5.62 8.13
CA ILE A 95 -2.05 5.52 7.89
C ILE A 95 -1.27 6.13 9.05
N GLN A 96 -1.58 7.36 9.44
CA GLN A 96 -0.85 8.09 10.48
C GLN A 96 -0.96 7.46 11.87
N ARG A 97 -2.06 6.77 12.15
CA ARG A 97 -2.26 6.08 13.43
C ARG A 97 -1.65 4.69 13.50
N SER A 98 -1.64 3.99 12.36
CA SER A 98 -1.35 2.55 12.32
C SER A 98 0.03 2.21 11.78
N PHE A 99 0.69 3.12 11.05
CA PHE A 99 1.96 2.80 10.41
C PHE A 99 3.13 3.57 11.01
N SER A 100 4.24 2.88 11.11
CA SER A 100 5.58 3.42 11.20
C SER A 100 6.40 2.93 10.00
N PHE A 101 7.52 3.56 9.71
CA PHE A 101 8.40 3.15 8.64
C PHE A 101 9.86 3.15 9.07
N ILE A 102 10.66 2.34 8.42
CA ILE A 102 12.10 2.34 8.50
C ILE A 102 12.67 2.57 7.10
N THR A 103 13.85 3.13 7.01
CA THR A 103 14.56 3.33 5.75
C THR A 103 15.91 2.60 5.79
N ILE A 104 16.25 1.96 4.69
CA ILE A 104 17.53 1.27 4.51
C ILE A 104 18.24 1.94 3.34
N PRO A 105 19.42 2.56 3.55
CA PRO A 105 20.20 3.13 2.47
C PRO A 105 20.76 2.02 1.58
N VAL A 106 20.52 2.12 0.29
CA VAL A 106 21.04 1.20 -0.73
C VAL A 106 21.63 2.02 -1.87
N PRO A 107 22.91 1.82 -2.22
CA PRO A 107 23.64 2.77 -3.06
C PRO A 107 23.15 2.86 -4.50
N SER A 108 22.77 1.75 -5.12
CA SER A 108 22.38 1.74 -6.53
C SER A 108 20.88 1.45 -6.74
N ASN A 109 20.35 1.97 -7.84
CA ASN A 109 18.95 1.77 -8.22
C ASN A 109 18.63 0.27 -8.43
N ASP A 110 19.51 -0.44 -9.13
CA ASP A 110 19.31 -1.86 -9.42
C ASP A 110 19.39 -2.70 -8.14
N ALA A 111 20.29 -2.37 -7.23
CA ALA A 111 20.38 -3.03 -5.93
C ALA A 111 19.10 -2.78 -5.10
N ARG A 112 18.57 -1.54 -5.12
CA ARG A 112 17.31 -1.23 -4.45
C ARG A 112 16.14 -2.05 -4.99
N LEU A 113 15.97 -2.11 -6.30
CA LEU A 113 14.89 -2.87 -6.93
C LEU A 113 14.99 -4.36 -6.65
N ARG A 114 16.21 -4.93 -6.73
CA ARG A 114 16.44 -6.34 -6.37
C ARG A 114 16.13 -6.62 -4.91
N LEU A 115 16.60 -5.77 -4.01
CA LEU A 115 16.36 -5.93 -2.58
C LEU A 115 14.86 -5.80 -2.25
N GLU A 116 14.17 -4.81 -2.81
CA GLU A 116 12.72 -4.65 -2.68
C GLU A 116 11.99 -5.93 -3.08
N SER A 117 12.24 -6.44 -4.30
CA SER A 117 11.63 -7.66 -4.82
C SER A 117 11.86 -8.87 -3.90
N ARG A 118 13.11 -9.05 -3.46
CA ARG A 118 13.47 -10.17 -2.57
C ARG A 118 12.83 -10.07 -1.19
N ILE A 119 12.80 -8.88 -0.58
CA ILE A 119 12.12 -8.67 0.73
C ILE A 119 10.61 -8.92 0.59
N ILE A 120 9.98 -8.40 -0.45
CA ILE A 120 8.54 -8.63 -0.71
C ILE A 120 8.26 -10.14 -0.83
N SER A 121 9.07 -10.84 -1.62
CA SER A 121 8.94 -12.28 -1.80
C SER A 121 9.14 -13.04 -0.49
N THR A 122 10.17 -12.69 0.29
CA THR A 122 10.45 -13.30 1.60
C THR A 122 9.26 -13.15 2.54
N VAL A 123 8.74 -11.94 2.69
CA VAL A 123 7.62 -11.67 3.61
C VAL A 123 6.34 -12.35 3.12
N SER A 124 6.06 -12.34 1.82
CA SER A 124 4.86 -12.98 1.26
C SER A 124 4.85 -14.50 1.37
N LEU A 125 6.03 -15.13 1.39
CA LEU A 125 6.20 -16.58 1.56
C LEU A 125 6.28 -17.01 3.04
N CYS A 126 6.55 -16.07 3.94
CA CYS A 126 6.78 -16.36 5.36
C CYS A 126 5.48 -16.80 6.06
N PRO A 127 5.42 -18.01 6.63
CA PRO A 127 4.22 -18.48 7.34
C PRO A 127 3.96 -17.69 8.64
N SER A 128 5.00 -17.21 9.31
CA SER A 128 4.88 -16.40 10.53
C SER A 128 4.52 -14.94 10.29
N CYS A 129 4.46 -14.51 9.01
CA CYS A 129 4.11 -13.15 8.60
C CYS A 129 2.68 -13.06 8.04
N ARG A 130 1.79 -13.98 8.40
CA ARG A 130 0.39 -13.94 7.97
C ARG A 130 -0.37 -12.81 8.67
N PRO A 131 -1.37 -12.22 8.01
CA PRO A 131 -2.18 -11.16 8.61
C PRO A 131 -3.01 -11.69 9.79
N SER A 132 -3.24 -10.83 10.79
CA SER A 132 -4.21 -11.10 11.84
C SER A 132 -5.64 -11.11 11.28
N LEU A 133 -6.57 -11.73 12.00
CA LEU A 133 -7.99 -11.76 11.61
C LEU A 133 -8.64 -10.37 11.59
N ASN A 134 -8.02 -9.39 12.26
CA ASN A 134 -8.51 -8.02 12.35
C ASN A 134 -7.83 -7.07 11.36
N TRP A 135 -6.92 -7.58 10.53
CA TRP A 135 -6.21 -6.73 9.57
C TRP A 135 -7.16 -6.13 8.53
N LEU A 136 -7.14 -4.81 8.39
CA LEU A 136 -7.99 -4.11 7.42
C LEU A 136 -7.80 -4.63 5.99
N GLY A 137 -6.61 -5.07 5.63
CA GLY A 137 -6.31 -5.60 4.30
C GLY A 137 -7.11 -6.85 3.91
N LEU A 138 -7.72 -7.57 4.87
CA LEU A 138 -8.64 -8.68 4.59
C LEU A 138 -9.92 -8.22 3.87
N TYR A 139 -10.29 -6.96 4.01
CA TYR A 139 -11.39 -6.33 3.29
C TYR A 139 -10.99 -5.76 1.92
N SER A 140 -9.72 -5.90 1.51
CA SER A 140 -9.32 -5.47 0.17
C SER A 140 -10.08 -6.24 -0.91
N PRO A 141 -10.61 -5.60 -1.97
CA PRO A 141 -11.15 -6.31 -3.13
C PRO A 141 -10.06 -7.05 -3.91
N LYS A 142 -8.79 -6.72 -3.66
CA LYS A 142 -7.64 -7.34 -4.30
C LYS A 142 -7.22 -8.62 -3.59
N LYS A 143 -7.45 -9.77 -4.23
CA LYS A 143 -7.13 -11.10 -3.71
C LYS A 143 -5.67 -11.21 -3.24
N LYS A 144 -4.73 -10.70 -4.05
CA LYS A 144 -3.30 -10.74 -3.72
C LYS A 144 -2.95 -10.04 -2.41
N ILE A 145 -3.62 -8.93 -2.09
CA ILE A 145 -3.43 -8.22 -0.83
C ILE A 145 -3.90 -9.08 0.34
N ARG A 146 -5.12 -9.63 0.25
CA ARG A 146 -5.68 -10.47 1.32
C ARG A 146 -4.82 -11.70 1.61
N GLU A 147 -4.32 -12.36 0.57
CA GLU A 147 -3.56 -13.60 0.69
C GLU A 147 -2.13 -13.38 1.15
N SER A 148 -1.47 -12.34 0.64
CA SER A 148 -0.07 -12.06 1.00
C SER A 148 0.09 -11.39 2.36
N GLY A 149 -0.94 -10.71 2.86
CA GLY A 149 -0.83 -9.86 4.03
C GLY A 149 -0.05 -8.56 3.77
N LEU A 150 0.18 -8.19 2.52
CA LEU A 150 0.93 -6.99 2.13
C LEU A 150 0.04 -6.02 1.36
N TRP A 151 0.20 -4.70 1.61
CA TRP A 151 -0.52 -3.64 0.90
C TRP A 151 -0.01 -3.40 -0.52
N GLN A 152 0.32 -4.49 -1.25
CA GLN A 152 0.84 -4.45 -2.61
C GLN A 152 0.53 -5.73 -3.39
N GLU A 153 0.63 -5.68 -4.72
CA GLU A 153 0.27 -6.78 -5.62
C GLU A 153 1.44 -7.30 -6.47
N SER A 154 2.53 -6.53 -6.52
CA SER A 154 3.73 -6.86 -7.32
C SER A 154 4.79 -7.55 -6.47
N GLU A 155 5.68 -8.28 -7.12
CA GLU A 155 6.85 -8.96 -6.56
C GLU A 155 6.56 -10.05 -5.50
N LEU A 156 5.29 -10.43 -5.34
CA LEU A 156 4.86 -11.47 -4.40
C LEU A 156 5.28 -12.86 -4.90
N TYR A 157 5.66 -13.73 -3.95
CA TYR A 157 5.90 -15.17 -4.19
C TYR A 157 6.97 -15.49 -5.26
N LYS A 158 7.94 -14.59 -5.43
CA LYS A 158 9.09 -14.77 -6.32
C LYS A 158 10.27 -15.40 -5.57
N GLN A 159 11.47 -14.96 -5.86
CA GLN A 159 12.69 -15.43 -5.20
C GLN A 159 12.90 -14.69 -3.87
N PRO A 160 12.90 -15.39 -2.71
CA PRO A 160 13.15 -14.78 -1.42
C PRO A 160 14.63 -14.41 -1.23
N LEU A 161 14.90 -13.71 -0.13
CA LEU A 161 16.27 -13.51 0.35
C LEU A 161 16.88 -14.86 0.71
N ASN A 162 18.14 -15.04 0.31
CA ASN A 162 18.95 -16.14 0.79
C ASN A 162 19.78 -15.61 1.99
N PHE A 163 19.54 -16.13 3.18
CA PHE A 163 20.25 -15.72 4.40
C PHE A 163 21.61 -16.39 4.54
N SER A 164 22.03 -17.17 3.54
CA SER A 164 23.34 -17.85 3.51
C SER A 164 24.39 -17.08 2.71
N GLU A 165 24.04 -15.94 2.14
CA GLU A 165 24.89 -14.95 1.48
C GLU A 165 24.93 -13.66 2.32
#